data_bbb503c006dd84e96fa169ee4c8b21f2
#
_entry.id   bbb503c006dd84e96fa169ee4c8b21f2
#
_cell.length_a   1.000
_cell.length_b   1.000
_cell.length_c   1.000
_cell.angle_alpha   90.00
_cell.angle_beta   90.00
_cell.angle_gamma   90.00
#
_symmetry.space_group_name_H-M   'P 1'
#
loop_
_entity.id
_entity.type
_entity.pdbx_description
1 polymer ?
#
loop_
_entity_poly.entity_id
_entity_poly.type
_entity_poly.pdbx_seq_one_letter_code
_entity_poly.pdbx_strand_id
1 'polypeptide(L)'
;MQRHPDNMKKVELYLSLGSNQGDREQNIETALSLLNIELGKPYKRVSSMIETEPWGFDSEDKFINAAVLYELDLPEGYNAEAEA
;
A
#
# COMPACT_ATOMS: atom_id res chain seq x y z
N MET A 1 6.64 14.53 -29.25
CA MET A 1 7.08 13.16 -29.45
C MET A 1 6.11 12.19 -28.80
N GLN A 2 5.74 11.17 -29.51
CA GLN A 2 4.78 10.19 -29.02
C GLN A 2 5.49 9.09 -28.25
N ARG A 3 4.92 8.78 -27.07
CA ARG A 3 5.47 7.72 -26.24
C ARG A 3 4.79 6.41 -26.60
N HIS A 4 5.57 5.38 -26.81
CA HIS A 4 5.07 4.04 -27.10
C HIS A 4 4.75 3.30 -25.81
N PRO A 5 3.79 2.34 -25.84
CA PRO A 5 3.48 1.55 -24.65
C PRO A 5 4.66 0.78 -24.09
N ASP A 6 5.59 0.35 -24.94
CA ASP A 6 6.79 -0.35 -24.50
C ASP A 6 7.82 0.56 -23.82
N ASN A 7 7.57 1.89 -23.79
CA ASN A 7 8.37 2.81 -23.02
C ASN A 7 7.91 2.93 -21.57
N MET A 8 6.96 2.14 -21.18
CA MET A 8 6.53 2.04 -19.79
C MET A 8 7.47 1.13 -19.03
N LYS A 9 7.67 1.44 -17.77
CA LYS A 9 8.44 0.56 -16.88
C LYS A 9 7.59 0.11 -15.72
N LYS A 10 7.85 -1.08 -15.23
CA LYS A 10 7.17 -1.63 -14.07
C LYS A 10 7.87 -1.17 -12.80
N VAL A 11 7.07 -0.70 -11.86
CA VAL A 11 7.54 -0.24 -10.55
C VAL A 11 6.77 -0.97 -9.49
N GLU A 12 7.48 -1.46 -8.49
CA GLU A 12 6.86 -2.08 -7.33
C GLU A 12 6.71 -1.08 -6.21
N LEU A 13 5.50 -0.97 -5.70
CA LEU A 13 5.17 -0.07 -4.60
C LEU A 13 4.81 -0.91 -3.39
N TYR A 14 5.60 -0.79 -2.32
CA TYR A 14 5.36 -1.47 -1.06
C TYR A 14 4.78 -0.49 -0.07
N LEU A 15 3.66 -0.86 0.54
CA LEU A 15 3.00 -0.05 1.54
C LEU A 15 2.78 -0.89 2.80
N SER A 16 2.85 -0.23 3.94
CA SER A 16 2.52 -0.84 5.22
C SER A 16 1.28 -0.15 5.77
N LEU A 17 0.29 -0.95 6.14
CA LEU A 17 -0.97 -0.47 6.70
C LEU A 17 -1.07 -0.93 8.14
N GLY A 18 -1.57 -0.05 9.01
CA GLY A 18 -1.75 -0.41 10.40
C GLY A 18 -3.01 0.21 10.98
N SER A 19 -3.62 -0.50 11.91
CA SER A 19 -4.79 -0.01 12.63
C SER A 19 -4.76 -0.55 14.05
N ASN A 20 -5.05 0.31 15.02
CA ASN A 20 -5.09 -0.09 16.44
C ASN A 20 -6.39 0.29 17.13
N GLN A 21 -7.38 0.75 16.38
CA GLN A 21 -8.67 1.17 16.95
C GLN A 21 -9.83 0.62 16.15
N GLY A 22 -10.95 0.42 16.83
CA GLY A 22 -12.16 -0.07 16.21
C GLY A 22 -12.02 -1.48 15.66
N ASP A 23 -12.67 -1.76 14.56
CA ASP A 23 -12.49 -3.02 13.83
C ASP A 23 -11.23 -2.94 12.99
N ARG A 24 -10.12 -3.36 13.58
CA ARG A 24 -8.80 -3.19 13.00
C ARG A 24 -8.65 -3.90 11.64
N GLU A 25 -9.18 -5.11 11.54
CA GLU A 25 -9.10 -5.86 10.29
C GLU A 25 -9.95 -5.21 9.21
N GLN A 26 -11.14 -4.77 9.55
CA GLN A 26 -12.02 -4.09 8.60
C GLN A 26 -11.40 -2.78 8.14
N ASN A 27 -10.73 -2.06 9.05
CA ASN A 27 -10.06 -0.81 8.69
C ASN A 27 -8.98 -1.04 7.63
N ILE A 28 -8.22 -2.11 7.77
CA ILE A 28 -7.19 -2.47 6.79
C ILE A 28 -7.83 -2.86 5.46
N GLU A 29 -8.87 -3.67 5.50
CA GLU A 29 -9.58 -4.06 4.27
C GLU A 29 -10.19 -2.87 3.56
N THR A 30 -10.76 -1.93 4.30
CA THR A 30 -11.29 -0.69 3.75
C THR A 30 -10.18 0.13 3.09
N ALA A 31 -9.03 0.24 3.75
CA ALA A 31 -7.89 0.96 3.19
C ALA A 31 -7.40 0.30 1.90
N LEU A 32 -7.34 -1.02 1.85
CA LEU A 32 -6.96 -1.74 0.63
C LEU A 32 -7.93 -1.47 -0.51
N SER A 33 -9.22 -1.47 -0.23
CA SER A 33 -10.24 -1.15 -1.24
C SER A 33 -10.07 0.25 -1.79
N LEU A 34 -9.82 1.23 -0.91
CA LEU A 34 -9.60 2.61 -1.32
C LEU A 34 -8.33 2.75 -2.14
N LEU A 35 -7.25 2.07 -1.75
CA LEU A 35 -6.00 2.09 -2.51
C LEU A 35 -6.19 1.49 -3.90
N ASN A 36 -6.93 0.40 -4.01
CA ASN A 36 -7.21 -0.20 -5.30
C ASN A 36 -7.91 0.78 -6.24
N ILE A 37 -8.85 1.54 -5.69
CA ILE A 37 -9.57 2.56 -6.44
C ILE A 37 -8.64 3.69 -6.84
N GLU A 38 -7.85 4.20 -5.89
CA GLU A 38 -6.94 5.32 -6.15
C GLU A 38 -5.87 4.97 -7.17
N LEU A 39 -5.34 3.76 -7.10
CA LEU A 39 -4.29 3.31 -8.01
C LEU A 39 -4.85 2.74 -9.32
N GLY A 40 -6.16 2.54 -9.39
CA GLY A 40 -6.82 2.05 -10.58
C GLY A 40 -6.55 0.59 -10.90
N LYS A 41 -6.09 -0.18 -9.91
CA LYS A 41 -5.81 -1.60 -10.09
C LYS A 41 -5.74 -2.30 -8.73
N PRO A 42 -5.96 -3.62 -8.70
CA PRO A 42 -5.81 -4.38 -7.47
C PRO A 42 -4.35 -4.52 -7.07
N TYR A 43 -4.12 -4.80 -5.79
CA TYR A 43 -2.77 -5.14 -5.33
C TYR A 43 -2.31 -6.46 -5.94
N LYS A 44 -1.00 -6.60 -6.03
CA LYS A 44 -0.37 -7.83 -6.52
C LYS A 44 -0.29 -8.88 -5.41
N ARG A 45 0.06 -8.43 -4.21
CA ARG A 45 0.17 -9.28 -3.03
C ARG A 45 -0.18 -8.50 -1.78
N VAL A 46 -0.69 -9.20 -0.79
CA VAL A 46 -0.90 -8.65 0.54
C VAL A 46 -0.44 -9.72 1.55
N SER A 47 0.24 -9.29 2.59
CA SER A 47 0.67 -10.19 3.66
C SER A 47 -0.51 -10.57 4.55
N SER A 48 -0.32 -11.60 5.36
CA SER A 48 -1.25 -11.85 6.46
C SER A 48 -1.21 -10.67 7.42
N MET A 49 -2.29 -10.48 8.14
CA MET A 49 -2.36 -9.44 9.17
C MET A 49 -1.62 -9.91 10.40
N ILE A 50 -0.71 -9.07 10.89
CA ILE A 50 0.15 -9.39 12.03
C ILE A 50 -0.13 -8.40 13.14
N GLU A 51 -0.38 -8.92 14.34
CA GLU A 51 -0.58 -8.09 15.51
C GLU A 51 0.75 -7.71 16.14
N THR A 52 0.94 -6.42 16.43
CA THR A 52 2.16 -5.93 17.06
C THR A 52 1.83 -5.04 18.25
N GLU A 53 2.74 -5.02 19.22
CA GLU A 53 2.61 -4.14 20.38
C GLU A 53 2.90 -2.69 19.99
N PRO A 54 2.21 -1.72 20.63
CA PRO A 54 2.58 -0.32 20.48
C PRO A 54 3.98 -0.10 21.04
N TRP A 55 4.76 0.65 20.30
CA TRP A 55 6.16 0.87 20.67
C TRP A 55 6.28 1.74 21.93
N GLY A 56 6.97 1.24 22.95
CA GLY A 56 7.31 2.03 24.13
C GLY A 56 6.17 2.24 25.14
N PHE A 57 5.03 1.56 24.97
CA PHE A 57 3.90 1.72 25.86
C PHE A 57 3.30 0.40 26.27
N ASP A 58 2.84 0.33 27.51
CA ASP A 58 1.92 -0.71 27.94
C ASP A 58 0.52 -0.27 27.52
N SER A 59 0.09 -0.70 26.38
CA SER A 59 -1.22 -0.38 25.87
C SER A 59 -1.97 -1.67 25.50
N GLU A 60 -3.26 -1.67 25.75
CA GLU A 60 -4.12 -2.76 25.28
C GLU A 60 -4.44 -2.63 23.80
N ASP A 61 -4.17 -1.46 23.22
CA ASP A 61 -4.49 -1.17 21.84
C ASP A 61 -3.35 -1.62 20.92
N LYS A 62 -3.32 -2.91 20.65
CA LYS A 62 -2.31 -3.48 19.76
C LYS A 62 -2.65 -3.18 18.31
N PHE A 63 -1.61 -2.95 17.52
CA PHE A 63 -1.77 -2.76 16.09
C PHE A 63 -1.97 -4.07 15.37
N ILE A 64 -2.81 -4.03 14.34
CA ILE A 64 -2.79 -5.03 13.28
C ILE A 64 -2.14 -4.38 12.07
N ASN A 65 -1.15 -5.04 11.49
CA ASN A 65 -0.38 -4.53 10.37
C ASN A 65 -0.44 -5.49 9.20
N ALA A 66 -0.42 -4.93 8.00
CA ALA A 66 -0.32 -5.71 6.78
C ALA A 66 0.58 -4.97 5.79
N ALA A 67 1.39 -5.70 5.06
CA ALA A 67 2.17 -5.16 3.97
C ALA A 67 1.45 -5.45 2.66
N VAL A 68 1.43 -4.50 1.76
CA VAL A 68 0.78 -4.66 0.45
C VAL A 68 1.75 -4.26 -0.65
N LEU A 69 1.70 -5.01 -1.73
CA LEU A 69 2.55 -4.77 -2.91
C LEU A 69 1.66 -4.46 -4.10
N TYR A 70 1.94 -3.34 -4.74
CA TYR A 70 1.35 -2.98 -6.02
C TYR A 70 2.43 -3.00 -7.09
N GLU A 71 2.05 -3.45 -8.28
CA GLU A 71 2.90 -3.33 -9.45
C GLU A 71 2.27 -2.29 -10.35
N LEU A 72 3.01 -1.22 -10.62
CA LEU A 72 2.51 -0.10 -11.40
C LEU A 72 3.30 0.03 -12.70
N ASP A 73 2.62 0.42 -13.75
CA ASP A 73 3.23 0.74 -15.03
C ASP A 73 3.33 2.25 -15.15
N LEU A 74 4.56 2.78 -15.10
CA LEU A 74 4.80 4.21 -15.15
C LEU A 74 5.56 4.56 -16.41
N PRO A 75 5.36 5.79 -16.95
CA PRO A 75 6.13 6.22 -18.09
C PRO A 75 7.63 6.19 -17.79
N GLU A 76 8.41 5.77 -18.75
CA GLU A 76 9.85 5.81 -18.62
C GLU A 76 10.30 7.23 -18.37
N GLY A 77 11.19 7.41 -17.41
CA GLY A 77 11.62 8.75 -17.01
C GLY A 77 10.76 9.38 -15.94
N TYR A 78 9.66 8.74 -15.53
CA TYR A 78 8.84 9.24 -14.45
C TYR A 78 9.62 9.25 -13.14
N ASN A 79 9.49 10.34 -12.38
CA ASN A 79 10.14 10.47 -11.07
C ASN A 79 9.08 10.83 -10.04
N ALA A 80 8.69 9.85 -9.24
CA ALA A 80 7.67 10.02 -8.22
C ALA A 80 8.05 11.04 -7.15
N GLU A 81 9.33 11.14 -6.82
CA GLU A 81 9.81 12.12 -5.84
C GLU A 81 9.68 13.53 -6.34
N ALA A 82 9.89 13.75 -7.63
CA ALA A 82 9.74 15.08 -8.22
C ALA A 82 8.28 15.51 -8.29
N GLU A 83 7.36 14.56 -8.32
CA GLU A 83 5.93 14.83 -8.39
C GLU A 83 5.28 14.96 -7.02
N ALA A 84 5.97 14.57 -5.97
CA ALA A 84 5.42 14.55 -4.61
C ALA A 84 5.23 15.94 -3.99
#